data_5f4d47ea9e9190cb0f7b1f565c94176d
#
_entry.id   5f4d47ea9e9190cb0f7b1f565c94176d
#
_cell.length_a   1.000
_cell.length_b   1.000
_cell.length_c   1.000
_cell.angle_alpha   90.00
_cell.angle_beta   90.00
_cell.angle_gamma   90.00
#
_symmetry.space_group_name_H-M   'P 1'
#
loop_
_entity.id
_entity.type
_entity.pdbx_description
1 polymer ?
#
loop_
_entity_poly.entity_id
_entity_poly.type
_entity_poly.pdbx_seq_one_letter_code
_entity_poly.pdbx_strand_id
1 'polypeptide(L)'
;PYSWRVSTPLSNFEANLNYKDIQDPSVTLRFKVDGEENLYFLAWTTTPWTLPGNQAVALNSDLEYSLIKIMNVQENEYVLVASDMLDMVSTRYGLSDPVKIAGALGKVFQGLELKHPFYDRLVPVVLGEHVTIEAGTGAVHTAPGNGHEDFTLGVEYDLPLECCVDEVGKYSAATPLLAGVH
;
A
#
# COMPACT_ATOMS: atom_id res chain seq x y z
N PRO A 1 -10.81 17.37 8.70
CA PRO A 1 -11.52 16.19 9.25
C PRO A 1 -13.04 16.30 9.06
N TYR A 2 -13.72 15.19 8.95
CA TYR A 2 -15.16 15.09 8.74
C TYR A 2 -15.77 14.12 9.73
N SER A 3 -16.88 14.49 10.37
CA SER A 3 -17.63 13.62 11.26
C SER A 3 -18.80 13.01 10.53
N TRP A 4 -18.72 11.72 10.21
CA TRP A 4 -19.81 10.98 9.60
C TRP A 4 -21.06 10.89 10.50
N ARG A 5 -20.89 10.97 11.85
CA ARG A 5 -22.01 10.90 12.80
C ARG A 5 -22.93 12.12 12.74
N VAL A 6 -22.37 13.29 12.46
CA VAL A 6 -23.13 14.55 12.38
C VAL A 6 -23.09 15.15 10.98
N SER A 7 -22.50 14.42 10.01
CA SER A 7 -22.42 14.77 8.60
C SER A 7 -21.92 16.20 8.35
N THR A 8 -20.82 16.57 9.06
CA THR A 8 -20.25 17.91 8.95
C THR A 8 -18.72 17.88 9.01
N PRO A 9 -18.04 18.81 8.30
CA PRO A 9 -16.62 19.05 8.51
C PRO A 9 -16.34 19.52 9.94
N LEU A 10 -15.22 19.08 10.50
CA LEU A 10 -14.72 19.54 11.79
C LEU A 10 -13.61 20.56 11.58
N SER A 11 -13.58 21.60 12.42
CA SER A 11 -12.45 22.51 12.49
C SER A 11 -11.21 21.79 13.06
N ASN A 12 -10.03 22.30 12.75
CA ASN A 12 -8.79 21.77 13.35
C ASN A 12 -8.81 21.85 14.88
N PHE A 13 -9.45 22.86 15.44
CA PHE A 13 -9.60 23.01 16.90
C PHE A 13 -10.43 21.86 17.50
N GLU A 14 -11.59 21.56 16.90
CA GLU A 14 -12.46 20.45 17.36
C GLU A 14 -11.75 19.10 17.23
N ALA A 15 -11.05 18.87 16.13
CA ALA A 15 -10.29 17.63 15.92
C ALA A 15 -9.20 17.46 16.98
N ASN A 16 -8.49 18.54 17.35
CA ASN A 16 -7.38 18.50 18.29
C ASN A 16 -7.80 18.29 19.77
N LEU A 17 -9.07 18.52 20.12
CA LEU A 17 -9.54 18.41 21.51
C LEU A 17 -9.55 16.98 22.07
N ASN A 18 -9.51 15.96 21.25
CA ASN A 18 -9.71 14.58 21.70
C ASN A 18 -8.81 13.56 21.00
N TYR A 19 -7.58 13.93 20.64
CA TYR A 19 -6.58 12.97 20.18
C TYR A 19 -6.26 11.98 21.30
N LYS A 20 -6.20 10.70 20.94
CA LYS A 20 -5.87 9.61 21.85
C LYS A 20 -5.01 8.61 21.09
N ASP A 21 -4.05 8.03 21.80
CA ASP A 21 -3.35 6.87 21.29
C ASP A 21 -4.32 5.69 21.22
N ILE A 22 -4.45 5.11 20.04
CA ILE A 22 -5.24 3.91 19.79
C ILE A 22 -4.37 2.87 19.11
N GLN A 23 -4.70 1.60 19.29
CA GLN A 23 -4.04 0.51 18.59
C GLN A 23 -4.90 0.13 17.39
N ASP A 24 -4.37 0.40 16.20
CA ASP A 24 -5.00 0.01 14.94
C ASP A 24 -4.23 -1.14 14.27
N PRO A 25 -4.93 -2.06 13.59
CA PRO A 25 -4.26 -3.11 12.83
C PRO A 25 -3.51 -2.53 11.64
N SER A 26 -2.29 -3.02 11.41
CA SER A 26 -1.56 -2.79 10.17
C SER A 26 -1.47 -4.08 9.36
N VAL A 27 -1.45 -3.96 8.05
CA VAL A 27 -1.42 -5.10 7.13
C VAL A 27 -0.27 -4.95 6.15
N THR A 28 0.44 -6.05 5.90
CA THR A 28 1.36 -6.13 4.76
C THR A 28 0.72 -7.00 3.69
N LEU A 29 0.69 -6.47 2.51
CA LEU A 29 0.09 -7.09 1.33
C LEU A 29 1.17 -7.57 0.37
N ARG A 30 0.83 -8.61 -0.36
CA ARG A 30 1.66 -9.16 -1.44
C ARG A 30 1.00 -8.79 -2.76
N PHE A 31 1.60 -7.87 -3.49
CA PHE A 31 1.19 -7.53 -4.84
C PHE A 31 2.01 -8.36 -5.82
N LYS A 32 1.35 -9.31 -6.47
CA LYS A 32 2.02 -10.18 -7.44
C LYS A 32 2.42 -9.38 -8.68
N VAL A 33 3.66 -9.53 -9.13
CA VAL A 33 4.10 -8.94 -10.40
C VAL A 33 3.41 -9.67 -11.55
N ASP A 34 2.80 -8.93 -12.47
CA ASP A 34 2.13 -9.53 -13.62
C ASP A 34 3.14 -10.18 -14.55
N GLY A 35 2.77 -11.34 -15.10
CA GLY A 35 3.67 -12.15 -15.95
C GLY A 35 4.70 -12.98 -15.17
N GLU A 36 4.88 -12.78 -13.85
CA GLU A 36 5.82 -13.55 -13.05
C GLU A 36 5.08 -14.58 -12.16
N GLU A 37 5.64 -15.79 -11.99
CA GLU A 37 4.92 -16.82 -11.24
C GLU A 37 4.91 -16.59 -9.74
N ASN A 38 6.07 -16.29 -9.15
CA ASN A 38 6.25 -16.26 -7.69
C ASN A 38 6.98 -14.99 -7.21
N LEU A 39 6.76 -13.86 -7.88
CA LEU A 39 7.38 -12.57 -7.54
C LEU A 39 6.34 -11.59 -7.02
N TYR A 40 6.63 -10.95 -5.87
CA TYR A 40 5.71 -10.06 -5.19
C TYR A 40 6.42 -8.80 -4.68
N PHE A 41 5.76 -7.64 -4.77
CA PHE A 41 6.08 -6.50 -3.91
C PHE A 41 5.36 -6.64 -2.57
N LEU A 42 6.07 -6.35 -1.48
CA LEU A 42 5.47 -6.23 -0.16
C LEU A 42 5.15 -4.77 0.10
N ALA A 43 3.87 -4.41 0.15
CA ALA A 43 3.40 -3.08 0.53
C ALA A 43 2.75 -3.12 1.92
N TRP A 44 2.97 -2.09 2.72
CA TRP A 44 2.45 -1.99 4.08
C TRP A 44 1.45 -0.84 4.19
N THR A 45 0.41 -1.03 5.00
CA THR A 45 -0.59 0.01 5.29
C THR A 45 -1.11 -0.08 6.72
N THR A 46 -1.42 1.07 7.31
CA THR A 46 -2.18 1.21 8.56
C THR A 46 -3.67 1.48 8.31
N THR A 47 -4.09 1.64 7.06
CA THR A 47 -5.46 1.92 6.66
C THR A 47 -5.98 0.85 5.69
N PRO A 48 -6.09 -0.43 6.12
CA PRO A 48 -6.46 -1.53 5.20
C PRO A 48 -7.85 -1.38 4.59
N TRP A 49 -8.71 -0.56 5.19
CA TRP A 49 -10.03 -0.24 4.64
C TRP A 49 -10.00 0.57 3.34
N THR A 50 -8.85 1.19 2.99
CA THR A 50 -8.69 1.90 1.70
C THR A 50 -8.28 1.00 0.54
N LEU A 51 -7.96 -0.27 0.80
CA LEU A 51 -7.51 -1.23 -0.22
C LEU A 51 -8.48 -1.41 -1.40
N PRO A 52 -9.80 -1.38 -1.22
CA PRO A 52 -10.71 -1.41 -2.37
C PRO A 52 -10.49 -0.26 -3.35
N GLY A 53 -10.02 0.89 -2.86
CA GLY A 53 -9.65 2.07 -3.65
C GLY A 53 -8.20 2.09 -4.13
N ASN A 54 -7.43 1.00 -3.96
CA ASN A 54 -6.05 0.94 -4.43
C ASN A 54 -5.96 1.09 -5.94
N GLN A 55 -5.11 1.99 -6.43
CA GLN A 55 -4.89 2.26 -7.86
C GLN A 55 -3.42 2.13 -8.27
N ALA A 56 -2.49 2.08 -7.30
CA ALA A 56 -1.06 1.93 -7.56
C ALA A 56 -0.32 1.40 -6.33
N VAL A 57 0.94 1.06 -6.51
CA VAL A 57 1.92 0.89 -5.43
C VAL A 57 3.03 1.92 -5.63
N ALA A 58 3.23 2.80 -4.65
CA ALA A 58 4.26 3.83 -4.69
C ALA A 58 5.58 3.31 -4.14
N LEU A 59 6.67 3.61 -4.85
CA LEU A 59 8.05 3.40 -4.44
C LEU A 59 8.79 4.75 -4.40
N ASN A 60 9.89 4.82 -3.69
CA ASN A 60 10.80 5.97 -3.77
C ASN A 60 11.86 5.72 -4.84
N SER A 61 12.08 6.71 -5.73
CA SER A 61 13.00 6.61 -6.87
C SER A 61 14.44 6.27 -6.47
N ASP A 62 14.88 6.79 -5.33
CA ASP A 62 16.27 6.79 -4.87
C ASP A 62 16.57 5.71 -3.82
N LEU A 63 15.55 5.05 -3.28
CA LEU A 63 15.74 3.91 -2.43
C LEU A 63 16.13 2.66 -3.24
N GLU A 64 17.04 1.87 -2.69
CA GLU A 64 17.34 0.55 -3.21
C GLU A 64 16.30 -0.47 -2.74
N TYR A 65 15.83 -1.29 -3.66
CA TYR A 65 14.95 -2.44 -3.38
C TYR A 65 15.70 -3.74 -3.63
N SER A 66 15.62 -4.63 -2.67
CA SER A 66 16.24 -5.96 -2.72
C SER A 66 15.24 -7.01 -3.18
N LEU A 67 15.64 -7.81 -4.15
CA LEU A 67 14.98 -9.06 -4.53
C LEU A 67 15.45 -10.16 -3.58
N ILE A 68 14.54 -10.67 -2.78
CA ILE A 68 14.79 -11.68 -1.76
C ILE A 68 14.15 -12.99 -2.15
N LYS A 69 14.92 -14.06 -2.09
CA LYS A 69 14.41 -15.41 -2.20
C LYS A 69 13.98 -15.90 -0.82
N ILE A 70 12.72 -16.31 -0.71
CA ILE A 70 12.17 -16.95 0.49
C ILE A 70 12.12 -18.45 0.22
N MET A 71 12.78 -19.21 1.09
CA MET A 71 12.74 -20.68 1.03
C MET A 71 11.44 -21.14 1.70
N ASN A 72 10.44 -21.45 0.89
CA ASN A 72 9.21 -22.04 1.39
C ASN A 72 9.20 -23.56 1.16
N VAL A 73 8.43 -24.29 1.95
CA VAL A 73 8.44 -25.77 1.99
C VAL A 73 8.02 -26.41 0.66
N GLN A 74 7.29 -25.66 -0.20
CA GLN A 74 6.72 -26.20 -1.44
C GLN A 74 7.26 -25.54 -2.71
N GLU A 75 7.50 -24.21 -2.70
CA GLU A 75 7.98 -23.47 -3.87
C GLU A 75 8.88 -22.31 -3.44
N ASN A 76 9.83 -21.94 -4.31
CA ASN A 76 10.61 -20.72 -4.07
C ASN A 76 9.74 -19.51 -4.37
N GLU A 77 9.62 -18.62 -3.41
CA GLU A 77 8.99 -17.32 -3.59
C GLU A 77 10.03 -16.21 -3.59
N TYR A 78 9.73 -15.15 -4.31
CA TYR A 78 10.58 -13.97 -4.39
C TYR A 78 9.79 -12.73 -3.96
N VAL A 79 10.39 -11.91 -3.13
CA VAL A 79 9.78 -10.66 -2.67
C VAL A 79 10.71 -9.48 -2.90
N LEU A 80 10.11 -8.33 -3.20
CA LEU A 80 10.78 -7.04 -3.32
C LEU A 80 10.41 -6.18 -2.12
N VAL A 81 11.44 -5.70 -1.42
CA VAL A 81 11.32 -4.77 -0.28
C VAL A 81 12.45 -3.75 -0.34
N ALA A 82 12.29 -2.57 0.27
CA ALA A 82 13.41 -1.65 0.41
C ALA A 82 14.56 -2.33 1.16
N SER A 83 15.79 -2.17 0.66
CA SER A 83 16.97 -2.87 1.20
C SER A 83 17.17 -2.59 2.68
N ASP A 84 16.96 -1.33 3.10
CA ASP A 84 17.14 -0.91 4.49
C ASP A 84 16.06 -1.46 5.44
N MET A 85 14.94 -1.96 4.89
CA MET A 85 13.84 -2.55 5.66
C MET A 85 13.94 -4.07 5.78
N LEU A 86 14.93 -4.70 5.15
CA LEU A 86 15.04 -6.16 5.04
C LEU A 86 15.08 -6.84 6.41
N ASP A 87 15.92 -6.37 7.34
CA ASP A 87 16.08 -6.98 8.66
C ASP A 87 14.77 -6.90 9.47
N MET A 88 14.11 -5.75 9.43
CA MET A 88 12.84 -5.53 10.12
C MET A 88 11.73 -6.41 9.54
N VAL A 89 11.64 -6.47 8.20
CA VAL A 89 10.67 -7.32 7.48
C VAL A 89 10.94 -8.80 7.79
N SER A 90 12.20 -9.24 7.75
CA SER A 90 12.58 -10.61 8.05
C SER A 90 12.21 -11.02 9.47
N THR A 91 12.49 -10.15 10.45
CA THR A 91 12.10 -10.38 11.85
C THR A 91 10.58 -10.44 12.01
N ARG A 92 9.85 -9.48 11.43
CA ARG A 92 8.38 -9.39 11.55
C ARG A 92 7.66 -10.60 10.98
N TYR A 93 8.15 -11.13 9.86
CA TYR A 93 7.49 -12.24 9.15
C TYR A 93 8.17 -13.60 9.37
N GLY A 94 9.17 -13.66 10.24
CA GLY A 94 9.86 -14.90 10.54
C GLY A 94 10.56 -15.51 9.32
N LEU A 95 11.11 -14.66 8.44
CA LEU A 95 11.86 -15.13 7.29
C LEU A 95 13.20 -15.71 7.75
N SER A 96 13.33 -17.02 7.68
CA SER A 96 14.57 -17.69 8.02
C SER A 96 15.56 -17.54 6.85
N ASP A 97 16.72 -16.94 7.13
CA ASP A 97 17.83 -16.81 6.18
C ASP A 97 17.44 -16.26 4.80
N PRO A 98 16.88 -15.04 4.72
CA PRO A 98 16.49 -14.45 3.44
C PRO A 98 17.75 -14.26 2.56
N VAL A 99 17.70 -14.79 1.34
CA VAL A 99 18.82 -14.68 0.40
C VAL A 99 18.58 -13.51 -0.55
N LYS A 100 19.36 -12.44 -0.42
CA LYS A 100 19.36 -11.33 -1.40
C LYS A 100 19.92 -11.85 -2.72
N ILE A 101 19.10 -11.78 -3.79
CA ILE A 101 19.46 -12.23 -5.14
C ILE A 101 20.01 -11.06 -5.97
N ALA A 102 19.34 -9.90 -5.88
CA ALA A 102 19.67 -8.71 -6.64
C ALA A 102 19.16 -7.45 -5.91
N GLY A 103 19.54 -6.29 -6.40
CA GLY A 103 19.03 -5.00 -5.95
C GLY A 103 19.00 -3.99 -7.09
N ALA A 104 18.03 -3.07 -7.03
CA ALA A 104 17.91 -1.97 -7.97
C ALA A 104 17.24 -0.78 -7.30
N LEU A 105 17.49 0.44 -7.83
CA LEU A 105 16.79 1.64 -7.37
C LEU A 105 15.31 1.60 -7.78
N GLY A 106 14.44 2.19 -6.95
CA GLY A 106 12.99 2.19 -7.16
C GLY A 106 12.55 2.67 -8.53
N LYS A 107 13.25 3.64 -9.11
CA LYS A 107 12.98 4.15 -10.48
C LYS A 107 13.03 3.07 -11.58
N VAL A 108 13.75 1.97 -11.35
CA VAL A 108 13.84 0.85 -12.31
C VAL A 108 12.51 0.10 -12.43
N PHE A 109 11.67 0.14 -11.38
CA PHE A 109 10.41 -0.57 -11.31
C PHE A 109 9.21 0.27 -11.77
N GLN A 110 9.40 1.55 -12.10
CA GLN A 110 8.32 2.44 -12.54
C GLN A 110 7.57 1.85 -13.75
N GLY A 111 6.26 1.82 -13.67
CA GLY A 111 5.38 1.29 -14.72
C GLY A 111 5.25 -0.23 -14.75
N LEU A 112 5.90 -0.94 -13.82
CA LEU A 112 5.68 -2.38 -13.66
C LEU A 112 4.22 -2.62 -13.22
N GLU A 113 3.55 -3.57 -13.84
CA GLU A 113 2.17 -3.93 -13.54
C GLU A 113 2.10 -4.97 -12.42
N LEU A 114 1.23 -4.73 -11.46
CA LEU A 114 1.01 -5.60 -10.31
C LEU A 114 -0.46 -6.04 -10.26
N LYS A 115 -0.70 -7.29 -9.87
CA LYS A 115 -2.07 -7.78 -9.63
C LYS A 115 -2.60 -7.24 -8.30
N HIS A 116 -3.78 -6.63 -8.35
CA HIS A 116 -4.47 -6.22 -7.12
C HIS A 116 -4.72 -7.45 -6.22
N PRO A 117 -4.58 -7.36 -4.88
CA PRO A 117 -4.59 -8.54 -4.00
C PRO A 117 -5.88 -9.36 -4.04
N PHE A 118 -7.03 -8.76 -4.38
CA PHE A 118 -8.34 -9.44 -4.37
C PHE A 118 -9.32 -8.98 -5.46
N TYR A 119 -8.96 -8.00 -6.29
CA TYR A 119 -9.75 -7.65 -7.49
C TYR A 119 -9.01 -8.08 -8.75
N ASP A 120 -9.78 -8.44 -9.77
CA ASP A 120 -9.24 -8.78 -11.09
C ASP A 120 -8.91 -7.50 -11.89
N ARG A 121 -7.82 -6.85 -11.46
CA ARG A 121 -7.26 -5.67 -12.14
C ARG A 121 -5.76 -5.57 -11.90
N LEU A 122 -5.09 -4.89 -12.81
CA LEU A 122 -3.69 -4.50 -12.68
C LEU A 122 -3.60 -3.09 -12.09
N VAL A 123 -2.54 -2.85 -11.36
CA VAL A 123 -2.19 -1.55 -10.78
C VAL A 123 -0.70 -1.27 -11.03
N PRO A 124 -0.34 -0.07 -11.49
CA PRO A 124 1.06 0.23 -11.80
C PRO A 124 1.89 0.51 -10.55
N VAL A 125 3.19 0.31 -10.68
CA VAL A 125 4.19 0.88 -9.79
C VAL A 125 4.41 2.34 -10.20
N VAL A 126 4.26 3.25 -9.25
CA VAL A 126 4.50 4.69 -9.41
C VAL A 126 5.63 5.15 -8.48
N LEU A 127 6.18 6.33 -8.71
CA LEU A 127 7.21 6.90 -7.84
C LEU A 127 6.62 8.02 -6.99
N GLY A 128 6.94 8.02 -5.68
CA GLY A 128 6.48 9.02 -4.72
C GLY A 128 7.55 9.35 -3.69
N GLU A 129 7.85 10.65 -3.53
CA GLU A 129 8.85 11.13 -2.56
C GLU A 129 8.43 10.91 -1.09
N HIS A 130 7.11 10.77 -0.84
CA HIS A 130 6.56 10.50 0.50
C HIS A 130 6.87 9.08 1.00
N VAL A 131 7.33 8.17 0.14
CA VAL A 131 7.71 6.83 0.54
C VAL A 131 9.04 6.87 1.27
N THR A 132 9.04 6.45 2.54
CA THR A 132 10.19 6.45 3.44
C THR A 132 10.51 5.05 3.95
N ILE A 133 11.63 4.94 4.68
CA ILE A 133 12.08 3.71 5.36
C ILE A 133 11.90 3.79 6.88
N GLU A 134 11.11 4.73 7.38
CA GLU A 134 10.86 4.85 8.83
C GLU A 134 9.96 3.73 9.35
N ALA A 135 9.08 3.21 8.50
CA ALA A 135 8.19 2.11 8.83
C ALA A 135 7.80 1.30 7.57
N GLY A 136 7.24 0.11 7.79
CA GLY A 136 6.67 -0.70 6.72
C GLY A 136 7.69 -1.48 5.91
N THR A 137 7.60 -1.41 4.59
CA THR A 137 8.39 -2.22 3.64
C THR A 137 9.14 -1.37 2.61
N GLY A 138 8.98 -0.03 2.66
CA GLY A 138 9.45 0.88 1.63
C GLY A 138 8.60 0.87 0.36
N ALA A 139 7.43 0.22 0.38
CA ALA A 139 6.42 0.29 -0.67
C ALA A 139 5.07 0.59 -0.03
N VAL A 140 4.34 1.54 -0.59
CA VAL A 140 3.08 2.04 -0.04
C VAL A 140 1.95 1.79 -1.04
N HIS A 141 0.86 1.19 -0.56
CA HIS A 141 -0.36 1.11 -1.33
C HIS A 141 -0.94 2.51 -1.52
N THR A 142 -1.37 2.84 -2.73
CA THR A 142 -1.85 4.18 -3.11
C THR A 142 -3.33 4.12 -3.47
N ALA A 143 -4.15 4.91 -2.75
CA ALA A 143 -5.60 5.05 -2.98
C ALA A 143 -5.95 6.53 -3.13
N PRO A 144 -5.92 7.10 -4.37
CA PRO A 144 -6.03 8.53 -4.63
C PRO A 144 -7.26 9.22 -4.05
N GLY A 145 -8.37 8.50 -3.89
CA GLY A 145 -9.58 9.02 -3.26
C GLY A 145 -9.53 9.12 -1.73
N ASN A 146 -8.44 8.69 -1.06
CA ASN A 146 -8.43 8.51 0.39
C ASN A 146 -7.27 9.20 1.14
N GLY A 147 -6.33 9.85 0.47
CA GLY A 147 -5.18 10.52 1.08
C GLY A 147 -4.66 11.69 0.26
N HIS A 148 -4.00 12.65 0.89
CA HIS A 148 -3.51 13.84 0.19
C HIS A 148 -2.30 13.51 -0.71
N GLU A 149 -1.34 12.78 -0.20
CA GLU A 149 -0.18 12.32 -0.96
C GLU A 149 -0.63 11.40 -2.11
N ASP A 150 -1.54 10.48 -1.83
CA ASP A 150 -2.10 9.58 -2.82
C ASP A 150 -2.88 10.33 -3.92
N PHE A 151 -3.64 11.37 -3.53
CA PHE A 151 -4.34 12.24 -4.47
C PHE A 151 -3.36 12.96 -5.40
N THR A 152 -2.27 13.49 -4.85
CA THR A 152 -1.23 14.17 -5.64
C THR A 152 -0.63 13.22 -6.68
N LEU A 153 -0.26 12.01 -6.28
CA LEU A 153 0.18 10.97 -7.21
C LEU A 153 -0.90 10.58 -8.21
N GLY A 154 -2.15 10.50 -7.75
CA GLY A 154 -3.29 10.20 -8.63
C GLY A 154 -3.41 11.20 -9.78
N VAL A 155 -3.25 12.49 -9.49
CA VAL A 155 -3.24 13.55 -10.50
C VAL A 155 -2.00 13.47 -11.41
N GLU A 156 -0.82 13.24 -10.83
CA GLU A 156 0.44 13.16 -11.58
C GLU A 156 0.47 11.99 -12.57
N TYR A 157 -0.03 10.84 -12.16
CA TYR A 157 -0.02 9.59 -12.95
C TYR A 157 -1.34 9.28 -13.66
N ASP A 158 -2.28 10.23 -13.69
CA ASP A 158 -3.63 10.06 -14.30
C ASP A 158 -4.38 8.81 -13.79
N LEU A 159 -4.27 8.56 -12.47
CA LEU A 159 -4.95 7.44 -11.83
C LEU A 159 -6.41 7.82 -11.48
N PRO A 160 -7.33 6.83 -11.40
CA PRO A 160 -8.68 7.09 -10.91
C PRO A 160 -8.70 7.68 -9.50
N LEU A 161 -9.45 8.77 -9.30
CA LEU A 161 -9.53 9.52 -8.04
C LEU A 161 -10.77 9.18 -7.20
N GLU A 162 -11.45 8.09 -7.52
CA GLU A 162 -12.71 7.71 -6.88
C GLU A 162 -12.48 7.25 -5.43
N CYS A 163 -13.29 7.78 -4.50
CA CYS A 163 -13.35 7.32 -3.13
C CYS A 163 -14.31 6.12 -3.01
N CYS A 164 -13.81 5.03 -2.43
CA CYS A 164 -14.63 3.83 -2.23
C CYS A 164 -15.57 3.92 -1.02
N VAL A 165 -15.47 4.98 -0.21
CA VAL A 165 -16.29 5.19 1.00
C VAL A 165 -17.14 6.44 0.83
N ASP A 166 -18.42 6.37 1.16
CA ASP A 166 -19.35 7.46 1.11
C ASP A 166 -19.27 8.39 2.35
N GLU A 167 -20.08 9.47 2.34
CA GLU A 167 -20.11 10.48 3.41
C GLU A 167 -20.64 9.98 4.77
N VAL A 168 -21.27 8.80 4.80
CA VAL A 168 -21.73 8.17 6.04
C VAL A 168 -20.81 7.03 6.50
N GLY A 169 -19.61 6.90 5.90
CA GLY A 169 -18.59 5.95 6.30
C GLY A 169 -18.84 4.52 5.81
N LYS A 170 -19.66 4.33 4.77
CA LYS A 170 -19.95 3.03 4.17
C LYS A 170 -19.27 2.90 2.82
N TYR A 171 -18.89 1.68 2.48
CA TYR A 171 -18.45 1.43 1.11
C TYR A 171 -19.57 1.71 0.11
N SER A 172 -19.23 2.44 -0.93
CA SER A 172 -20.16 2.82 -1.99
C SER A 172 -20.77 1.60 -2.69
N ALA A 173 -21.92 1.76 -3.31
CA ALA A 173 -22.57 0.69 -4.07
C ALA A 173 -21.70 0.15 -5.23
N ALA A 174 -20.74 0.96 -5.71
CA ALA A 174 -19.80 0.58 -6.75
C ALA A 174 -18.58 -0.22 -6.24
N THR A 175 -18.44 -0.41 -4.91
CA THR A 175 -17.30 -1.15 -4.32
C THR A 175 -17.62 -2.64 -4.29
N PRO A 176 -17.00 -3.47 -5.16
CA PRO A 176 -17.29 -4.89 -5.22
C PRO A 176 -16.99 -5.57 -3.86
N LEU A 177 -17.76 -6.61 -3.52
CA LEU A 177 -17.67 -7.41 -2.29
C LEU A 177 -18.05 -6.66 -0.99
N LEU A 178 -17.90 -5.33 -0.92
CA LEU A 178 -18.01 -4.56 0.32
C LEU A 178 -19.14 -3.52 0.28
N ALA A 179 -19.90 -3.43 -0.81
CA ALA A 179 -20.99 -2.46 -0.96
C ALA A 179 -21.92 -2.41 0.26
N GLY A 180 -22.06 -1.21 0.87
CA GLY A 180 -22.91 -0.96 2.03
C GLY A 180 -22.34 -1.41 3.39
N VAL A 181 -21.16 -2.04 3.43
CA VAL A 181 -20.44 -2.35 4.68
C VAL A 181 -19.90 -1.07 5.29
N HIS A 182 -19.99 -0.93 6.62
CA HIS A 182 -19.53 0.23 7.39
C HIS A 182 -18.16 -0.06 8.03
#